data_b7ecb9fa97e632ac8ea2bce492d3dc88
#
_entry.id   b7ecb9fa97e632ac8ea2bce492d3dc88
#
_cell.length_a   1.000
_cell.length_b   1.000
_cell.length_c   1.000
_cell.angle_alpha   90.00
_cell.angle_beta   90.00
_cell.angle_gamma   90.00
#
_symmetry.space_group_name_H-M   'P 1'
#
loop_
_entity.id
_entity.type
_entity.pdbx_description
1 polymer ?
#
loop_
_entity_poly.entity_id
_entity_poly.type
_entity_poly.pdbx_seq_one_letter_code
_entity_poly.pdbx_strand_id
1 'polypeptide(L)'
;MPSQSESLSPGTVYARPLPFVRRASDRRIEVFSPKLGRRLSLSSYAAWQLWLALEANPLATTFCERPTLLAGSARRCIDFWVRFARPDRDEFWLLDDADAEATDDSAVGTETLRAAEPSVHAAVPDEFRGTSLRLIPRRSLLAWSTPTANWAQIVPHLVTWRRFSDPLLAQSIVVYLGQPRTLDNVVGRFTEYDSAMTQGALFSLVAAGRVLSPDLATSLLSGSTTFRRA
;
A
#
# COMPACT_ATOMS: atom_id res chain seq x y z
N MET A 1 8.67 -33.43 31.10
CA MET A 1 9.14 -32.54 30.05
C MET A 1 7.94 -31.71 29.58
N PRO A 2 7.75 -30.47 30.04
CA PRO A 2 6.66 -29.64 29.53
C PRO A 2 7.04 -29.06 28.18
N SER A 3 6.20 -29.33 27.16
CA SER A 3 6.27 -28.68 25.84
C SER A 3 6.10 -27.18 26.02
N GLN A 4 7.13 -26.42 25.75
CA GLN A 4 7.04 -24.99 25.54
C GLN A 4 6.26 -24.76 24.24
N SER A 5 4.98 -24.42 24.37
CA SER A 5 4.24 -23.79 23.29
C SER A 5 4.88 -22.41 23.07
N GLU A 6 5.77 -22.29 22.12
CA GLU A 6 6.22 -21.00 21.59
C GLU A 6 4.97 -20.27 21.10
N SER A 7 4.54 -19.28 21.86
CA SER A 7 3.55 -18.31 21.41
C SER A 7 4.19 -17.49 20.29
N LEU A 8 3.95 -17.91 19.04
CA LEU A 8 4.32 -17.13 17.87
C LEU A 8 3.70 -15.75 18.00
N SER A 9 4.56 -14.72 18.00
CA SER A 9 4.09 -13.32 17.97
C SER A 9 3.10 -13.15 16.82
N PRO A 10 1.96 -12.48 17.00
CA PRO A 10 0.90 -12.34 15.99
C PRO A 10 1.41 -11.93 14.59
N GLY A 11 2.53 -11.20 14.52
CA GLY A 11 3.14 -10.77 13.27
C GLY A 11 3.78 -11.84 12.41
N THR A 12 3.99 -13.04 12.91
CA THR A 12 4.64 -14.13 12.14
C THR A 12 3.62 -14.92 11.32
N VAL A 13 2.35 -14.94 11.74
CA VAL A 13 1.29 -15.75 11.13
C VAL A 13 0.91 -15.25 9.72
N TYR A 14 1.01 -13.93 9.47
CA TYR A 14 0.58 -13.31 8.20
C TYR A 14 1.72 -12.99 7.23
N ALA A 15 2.92 -13.47 7.50
CA ALA A 15 4.07 -13.21 6.64
C ALA A 15 4.03 -13.97 5.30
N ARG A 16 3.11 -14.92 5.14
CA ARG A 16 2.99 -15.75 3.95
C ARG A 16 1.59 -15.62 3.35
N PRO A 17 1.50 -15.18 2.07
CA PRO A 17 0.21 -15.11 1.39
C PRO A 17 -0.34 -16.48 1.10
N LEU A 18 -1.67 -16.60 1.09
CA LEU A 18 -2.34 -17.79 0.57
C LEU A 18 -1.98 -18.00 -0.91
N PRO A 19 -1.94 -19.26 -1.38
CA PRO A 19 -1.70 -19.56 -2.79
C PRO A 19 -2.68 -18.78 -3.69
N PHE A 20 -2.19 -18.31 -4.84
CA PHE A 20 -3.05 -17.66 -5.82
C PHE A 20 -3.89 -18.71 -6.55
N VAL A 21 -5.17 -18.77 -6.21
CA VAL A 21 -6.14 -19.59 -6.94
C VAL A 21 -6.71 -18.74 -8.06
N ARG A 22 -6.31 -19.02 -9.31
CA ARG A 22 -6.76 -18.27 -10.49
C ARG A 22 -8.25 -18.57 -10.76
N ARG A 23 -9.05 -17.51 -10.80
CA ARG A 23 -10.40 -17.54 -11.39
C ARG A 23 -10.31 -17.10 -12.85
N ALA A 24 -11.27 -17.48 -13.68
CA ALA A 24 -11.27 -17.13 -15.11
C ALA A 24 -11.26 -15.60 -15.35
N SER A 25 -11.81 -14.81 -14.42
CA SER A 25 -11.88 -13.35 -14.45
C SER A 25 -10.68 -12.64 -13.79
N ASP A 26 -9.83 -13.36 -13.05
CA ASP A 26 -8.77 -12.74 -12.26
C ASP A 26 -7.59 -12.34 -13.14
N ARG A 27 -7.29 -11.05 -13.14
CA ARG A 27 -6.04 -10.52 -13.70
C ARG A 27 -4.96 -10.62 -12.64
N ARG A 28 -4.04 -11.54 -12.78
CA ARG A 28 -2.85 -11.62 -11.93
C ARG A 28 -1.89 -10.50 -12.32
N ILE A 29 -1.61 -9.61 -11.37
CA ILE A 29 -0.63 -8.53 -11.51
C ILE A 29 0.55 -8.88 -10.60
N GLU A 30 1.73 -9.04 -11.18
CA GLU A 30 2.95 -9.28 -10.40
C GLU A 30 3.73 -7.98 -10.25
N VAL A 31 4.12 -7.68 -9.01
CA VAL A 31 4.87 -6.48 -8.65
C VAL A 31 6.01 -6.84 -7.69
N PHE A 32 7.01 -5.98 -7.60
CA PHE A 32 8.04 -6.08 -6.57
C PHE A 32 7.82 -4.98 -5.54
N SER A 33 7.65 -5.36 -4.27
CA SER A 33 7.52 -4.42 -3.17
C SER A 33 8.90 -3.98 -2.67
N PRO A 34 9.28 -2.72 -2.83
CA PRO A 34 10.52 -2.20 -2.24
C PRO A 34 10.47 -2.23 -0.71
N LYS A 35 9.32 -2.03 -0.09
CA LYS A 35 9.16 -2.09 1.36
C LYS A 35 9.40 -3.49 1.93
N LEU A 36 8.83 -4.52 1.31
CA LEU A 36 8.94 -5.90 1.75
C LEU A 36 10.17 -6.62 1.20
N GLY A 37 10.75 -6.14 0.09
CA GLY A 37 11.87 -6.78 -0.58
C GLY A 37 11.53 -8.08 -1.29
N ARG A 38 10.26 -8.29 -1.67
CA ARG A 38 9.79 -9.50 -2.34
C ARG A 38 8.77 -9.21 -3.43
N ARG A 39 8.54 -10.20 -4.29
CA ARG A 39 7.45 -10.16 -5.26
C ARG A 39 6.11 -10.43 -4.58
N LEU A 40 5.07 -9.79 -5.12
CA LEU A 40 3.68 -9.94 -4.75
C LEU A 40 2.87 -10.35 -5.98
N SER A 41 1.80 -11.11 -5.74
CA SER A 41 0.80 -11.41 -6.77
C SER A 41 -0.53 -10.82 -6.35
N LEU A 42 -1.04 -9.87 -7.10
CA LEU A 42 -2.27 -9.14 -6.81
C LEU A 42 -3.39 -9.61 -7.73
N SER A 43 -4.62 -9.65 -7.22
CA SER A 43 -5.78 -10.25 -7.91
C SER A 43 -6.54 -9.25 -8.79
N SER A 44 -6.31 -7.95 -8.64
CA SER A 44 -7.05 -6.92 -9.35
C SER A 44 -6.29 -5.60 -9.44
N TYR A 45 -6.74 -4.72 -10.33
CA TYR A 45 -6.21 -3.34 -10.41
C TYR A 45 -6.47 -2.56 -9.10
N ALA A 46 -7.62 -2.77 -8.46
CA ALA A 46 -7.92 -2.15 -7.17
C ALA A 46 -6.95 -2.62 -6.05
N ALA A 47 -6.61 -3.91 -6.02
CA ALA A 47 -5.58 -4.43 -5.10
C ALA A 47 -4.19 -3.83 -5.40
N TRP A 48 -3.88 -3.56 -6.67
CA TRP A 48 -2.65 -2.86 -7.08
C TRP A 48 -2.64 -1.40 -6.59
N GLN A 49 -3.76 -0.68 -6.66
CA GLN A 49 -3.86 0.68 -6.11
C GLN A 49 -3.69 0.68 -4.59
N LEU A 50 -4.31 -0.28 -3.87
CA LEU A 50 -4.11 -0.45 -2.42
C LEU A 50 -2.64 -0.72 -2.08
N TRP A 51 -1.98 -1.59 -2.83
CA TRP A 51 -0.56 -1.86 -2.65
C TRP A 51 0.28 -0.58 -2.80
N LEU A 52 0.04 0.25 -3.81
CA LEU A 52 0.74 1.53 -3.97
C LEU A 52 0.51 2.46 -2.78
N ALA A 53 -0.72 2.49 -2.23
CA ALA A 53 -1.02 3.26 -1.03
C ALA A 53 -0.26 2.74 0.21
N LEU A 54 -0.04 1.42 0.32
CA LEU A 54 0.78 0.82 1.37
C LEU A 54 2.27 1.13 1.21
N GLU A 55 2.80 1.12 -0.02
CA GLU A 55 4.17 1.56 -0.30
C GLU A 55 4.36 3.04 0.03
N ALA A 56 3.35 3.87 -0.23
CA ALA A 56 3.34 5.30 0.04
C ALA A 56 3.27 5.65 1.53
N ASN A 57 2.70 4.79 2.36
CA ASN A 57 2.44 5.10 3.75
C ASN A 57 3.66 4.78 4.64
N PRO A 58 4.37 5.79 5.18
CA PRO A 58 5.55 5.55 6.03
C PRO A 58 5.21 4.85 7.34
N LEU A 59 3.95 4.89 7.79
CA LEU A 59 3.51 4.23 9.01
C LEU A 59 3.22 2.74 8.81
N ALA A 60 2.93 2.29 7.57
CA ALA A 60 2.78 0.88 7.25
C ALA A 60 4.17 0.24 7.15
N THR A 61 4.57 -0.51 8.18
CA THR A 61 5.91 -1.09 8.29
C THR A 61 6.05 -2.40 7.54
N THR A 62 5.01 -3.20 7.55
CA THR A 62 4.93 -4.46 6.80
C THR A 62 3.48 -4.77 6.44
N PHE A 63 3.30 -5.61 5.45
CA PHE A 63 1.98 -6.07 5.01
C PHE A 63 2.09 -7.41 4.28
N CYS A 64 0.95 -8.09 4.15
CA CYS A 64 0.85 -9.34 3.41
C CYS A 64 -0.40 -9.32 2.54
N GLU A 65 -0.24 -9.60 1.26
CA GLU A 65 -1.36 -9.81 0.35
C GLU A 65 -2.02 -11.16 0.60
N ARG A 66 -3.34 -11.24 0.51
CA ARG A 66 -4.14 -12.46 0.73
C ARG A 66 -3.73 -13.24 1.99
N PRO A 67 -3.73 -12.60 3.17
CA PRO A 67 -3.23 -13.22 4.41
C PRO A 67 -4.09 -14.41 4.83
N THR A 68 -5.40 -14.34 4.62
CA THR A 68 -6.37 -15.36 5.05
C THR A 68 -7.65 -15.27 4.21
N LEU A 69 -8.51 -16.28 4.36
CA LEU A 69 -9.87 -16.24 3.84
C LEU A 69 -10.76 -15.36 4.71
N LEU A 70 -11.77 -14.76 4.10
CA LEU A 70 -12.82 -14.06 4.82
C LEU A 70 -13.70 -15.09 5.55
N ALA A 71 -14.06 -14.84 6.81
CA ALA A 71 -14.91 -15.73 7.59
C ALA A 71 -16.25 -16.00 6.86
N GLY A 72 -16.68 -17.25 6.88
CA GLY A 72 -17.89 -17.68 6.17
C GLY A 72 -17.75 -17.80 4.64
N SER A 73 -16.57 -17.53 4.07
CA SER A 73 -16.32 -17.64 2.64
C SER A 73 -15.20 -18.63 2.33
N ALA A 74 -15.51 -19.70 1.59
CA ALA A 74 -14.50 -20.65 1.12
C ALA A 74 -13.62 -20.08 -0.02
N ARG A 75 -13.93 -18.91 -0.58
CA ARG A 75 -13.32 -18.42 -1.82
C ARG A 75 -12.86 -16.97 -1.78
N ARG A 76 -13.32 -16.14 -0.85
CA ARG A 76 -12.95 -14.74 -0.74
C ARG A 76 -11.81 -14.59 0.25
N CYS A 77 -10.70 -14.04 -0.23
CA CYS A 77 -9.57 -13.67 0.63
C CYS A 77 -9.72 -12.22 1.10
N ILE A 78 -9.20 -11.93 2.27
CA ILE A 78 -8.86 -10.57 2.68
C ILE A 78 -7.76 -10.07 1.75
N ASP A 79 -7.83 -8.81 1.28
CA ASP A 79 -6.88 -8.29 0.30
C ASP A 79 -5.49 -8.08 0.91
N PHE A 80 -5.44 -7.43 2.08
CA PHE A 80 -4.19 -7.20 2.80
C PHE A 80 -4.36 -7.31 4.31
N TRP A 81 -3.33 -7.84 4.96
CA TRP A 81 -3.02 -7.55 6.34
C TRP A 81 -1.91 -6.51 6.38
N VAL A 82 -2.02 -5.52 7.29
CA VAL A 82 -1.10 -4.39 7.41
C VAL A 82 -0.73 -4.17 8.86
N ARG A 83 0.56 -4.01 9.14
CA ARG A 83 1.08 -3.56 10.44
C ARG A 83 1.52 -2.11 10.37
N PHE A 84 1.07 -1.33 11.32
CA PHE A 84 1.44 0.07 11.49
C PHE A 84 2.37 0.25 12.68
N ALA A 85 3.38 1.13 12.53
CA ALA A 85 4.32 1.43 13.61
C ALA A 85 3.73 2.33 14.70
N ARG A 86 2.76 3.20 14.34
CA ARG A 86 2.22 4.20 15.28
C ARG A 86 0.75 4.50 14.95
N PRO A 87 -0.20 4.18 15.84
CA PRO A 87 0.00 3.26 16.96
C PRO A 87 0.37 1.87 16.46
N ASP A 88 1.06 1.07 17.29
CA ASP A 88 1.34 -0.34 16.96
C ASP A 88 0.01 -1.08 16.88
N ARG A 89 -0.43 -1.34 15.66
CA ARG A 89 -1.69 -2.02 15.37
C ARG A 89 -1.63 -2.78 14.07
N ASP A 90 -2.40 -3.84 14.02
CA ASP A 90 -2.64 -4.63 12.83
C ASP A 90 -4.04 -4.34 12.29
N GLU A 91 -4.17 -4.23 10.98
CA GLU A 91 -5.45 -4.08 10.30
C GLU A 91 -5.58 -5.09 9.15
N PHE A 92 -6.77 -5.63 8.96
CA PHE A 92 -7.16 -6.28 7.72
C PHE A 92 -7.84 -5.27 6.80
N TRP A 93 -7.43 -5.26 5.55
CA TRP A 93 -8.01 -4.41 4.51
C TRP A 93 -8.74 -5.29 3.49
N LEU A 94 -10.01 -5.01 3.27
CA LEU A 94 -10.85 -5.70 2.33
C LEU A 94 -11.48 -4.70 1.36
N LEU A 95 -11.30 -4.94 0.06
CA LEU A 95 -11.99 -4.19 -0.98
C LEU A 95 -13.48 -4.53 -0.95
N ASP A 96 -14.31 -3.51 -0.87
CA ASP A 96 -15.76 -3.68 -0.97
C ASP A 96 -16.16 -3.69 -2.45
N ASP A 97 -16.79 -4.80 -2.86
CA ASP A 97 -17.28 -5.00 -4.23
C ASP A 97 -18.76 -4.59 -4.41
N ALA A 98 -19.42 -4.10 -3.35
CA ALA A 98 -20.85 -3.74 -3.40
C ALA A 98 -21.21 -2.73 -4.51
N ASP A 99 -20.24 -1.91 -4.91
CA ASP A 99 -20.45 -0.92 -6.00
C ASP A 99 -20.20 -1.53 -7.42
N ALA A 100 -19.69 -2.76 -7.53
CA ALA A 100 -19.42 -3.38 -8.84
C ALA A 100 -20.66 -3.99 -9.49
N GLU A 101 -21.68 -4.32 -8.70
CA GLU A 101 -22.93 -4.92 -9.19
C GLU A 101 -23.94 -3.88 -9.70
N ALA A 102 -23.71 -2.59 -9.43
CA ALA A 102 -24.64 -1.51 -9.82
C ALA A 102 -24.50 -1.04 -11.28
N THR A 103 -23.60 -1.61 -12.08
CA THR A 103 -23.39 -1.21 -13.49
C THR A 103 -23.95 -2.17 -14.51
N ASP A 104 -24.65 -3.23 -14.12
CA ASP A 104 -25.32 -4.09 -15.08
C ASP A 104 -26.80 -3.67 -15.19
N ASP A 105 -27.08 -2.98 -16.29
CA ASP A 105 -28.33 -2.37 -16.69
C ASP A 105 -29.40 -3.45 -16.91
N SER A 106 -30.38 -3.54 -16.02
CA SER A 106 -31.73 -4.03 -16.38
C SER A 106 -32.76 -3.84 -15.26
N ALA A 107 -33.64 -2.89 -15.49
CA ALA A 107 -35.08 -2.89 -15.20
C ALA A 107 -35.61 -3.05 -13.75
N VAL A 108 -36.16 -1.94 -13.26
CA VAL A 108 -37.48 -1.83 -12.59
C VAL A 108 -37.76 -2.76 -11.41
N GLY A 109 -37.69 -2.19 -10.22
CA GLY A 109 -38.27 -2.79 -9.02
C GLY A 109 -38.03 -1.90 -7.81
N THR A 110 -38.98 -0.98 -7.55
CA THR A 110 -39.01 -0.15 -6.33
C THR A 110 -39.23 -1.07 -5.15
N GLU A 111 -38.18 -1.32 -4.35
CA GLU A 111 -38.39 -1.80 -3.00
C GLU A 111 -37.28 -1.30 -2.07
N THR A 112 -37.72 -0.76 -0.98
CA THR A 112 -37.08 -0.07 0.11
C THR A 112 -35.83 -0.83 0.64
N LEU A 113 -34.63 -0.44 0.21
CA LEU A 113 -33.38 -0.91 0.80
C LEU A 113 -33.14 -0.20 2.14
N ARG A 114 -33.62 -0.79 3.23
CA ARG A 114 -33.01 -0.58 4.54
C ARG A 114 -31.63 -1.21 4.47
N ALA A 115 -30.62 -0.36 4.43
CA ALA A 115 -29.24 -0.75 4.58
C ALA A 115 -29.06 -1.41 5.97
N ALA A 116 -29.03 -2.74 5.99
CA ALA A 116 -28.40 -3.46 7.08
C ALA A 116 -26.89 -3.24 6.91
N GLU A 117 -26.31 -2.40 7.75
CA GLU A 117 -24.85 -2.38 7.89
C GLU A 117 -24.40 -3.79 8.26
N PRO A 118 -23.62 -4.49 7.41
CA PRO A 118 -23.10 -5.79 7.80
C PRO A 118 -22.19 -5.56 9.01
N SER A 119 -22.45 -6.27 10.10
CA SER A 119 -21.60 -6.26 11.29
C SER A 119 -20.20 -6.70 10.89
N VAL A 120 -19.33 -5.73 10.65
CA VAL A 120 -17.95 -5.89 10.18
C VAL A 120 -17.16 -6.84 11.07
N HIS A 121 -17.55 -6.96 12.35
CA HIS A 121 -16.93 -7.88 13.32
C HIS A 121 -17.18 -9.38 13.07
N ALA A 122 -18.24 -9.75 12.33
CA ALA A 122 -18.55 -11.15 12.03
C ALA A 122 -17.72 -11.72 10.86
N ALA A 123 -17.01 -10.87 10.12
CA ALA A 123 -16.32 -11.24 8.90
C ALA A 123 -14.86 -11.66 9.11
N VAL A 124 -14.30 -11.50 10.31
CA VAL A 124 -12.93 -11.90 10.63
C VAL A 124 -12.96 -13.26 11.33
N PRO A 125 -12.14 -14.24 10.92
CA PRO A 125 -12.02 -15.53 11.60
C PRO A 125 -11.73 -15.34 13.09
N ASP A 126 -12.26 -16.24 13.94
CA ASP A 126 -12.13 -16.15 15.41
C ASP A 126 -10.70 -16.08 15.92
N GLU A 127 -9.77 -16.71 15.21
CA GLU A 127 -8.33 -16.69 15.50
C GLU A 127 -7.71 -15.29 15.40
N PHE A 128 -8.43 -14.32 14.81
CA PHE A 128 -7.97 -12.93 14.60
C PHE A 128 -8.78 -11.91 15.40
N ARG A 129 -9.49 -12.38 16.44
CA ARG A 129 -10.20 -11.49 17.34
C ARG A 129 -9.26 -10.44 17.92
N GLY A 130 -9.61 -9.17 17.72
CA GLY A 130 -8.81 -8.02 18.14
C GLY A 130 -8.08 -7.30 17.00
N THR A 131 -7.99 -7.90 15.81
CA THR A 131 -7.52 -7.19 14.61
C THR A 131 -8.69 -6.50 13.92
N SER A 132 -8.57 -5.20 13.66
CA SER A 132 -9.63 -4.44 13.00
C SER A 132 -9.73 -4.81 11.52
N LEU A 133 -10.96 -4.99 11.00
CA LEU A 133 -11.24 -5.12 9.58
C LEU A 133 -11.68 -3.76 9.04
N ARG A 134 -10.95 -3.26 8.04
CA ARG A 134 -11.26 -2.04 7.31
C ARG A 134 -11.82 -2.36 5.94
N LEU A 135 -13.08 -2.04 5.71
CA LEU A 135 -13.68 -2.06 4.38
C LEU A 135 -13.24 -0.83 3.59
N ILE A 136 -12.82 -1.04 2.37
CA ILE A 136 -12.36 0.01 1.46
C ILE A 136 -13.27 0.02 0.24
N PRO A 137 -14.21 0.98 0.14
CA PRO A 137 -15.07 1.12 -1.01
C PRO A 137 -14.24 1.33 -2.29
N ARG A 138 -14.51 0.61 -3.36
CA ARG A 138 -13.77 0.78 -4.63
C ARG A 138 -13.86 2.21 -5.17
N ARG A 139 -14.99 2.89 -4.97
CA ARG A 139 -15.16 4.30 -5.34
C ARG A 139 -14.14 5.23 -4.66
N SER A 140 -13.70 4.91 -3.44
CA SER A 140 -12.69 5.74 -2.74
C SER A 140 -11.34 5.70 -3.44
N LEU A 141 -11.05 4.65 -4.22
CA LEU A 141 -9.81 4.55 -5.00
C LEU A 141 -9.75 5.57 -6.14
N LEU A 142 -10.88 6.08 -6.61
CA LEU A 142 -10.92 7.16 -7.61
C LEU A 142 -10.30 8.45 -7.06
N ALA A 143 -10.56 8.76 -5.79
CA ALA A 143 -9.94 9.91 -5.10
C ALA A 143 -8.42 9.74 -4.95
N TRP A 144 -7.89 8.51 -5.06
CA TRP A 144 -6.48 8.20 -4.98
C TRP A 144 -5.79 8.12 -6.36
N SER A 145 -6.46 8.52 -7.43
CA SER A 145 -5.93 8.40 -8.80
C SER A 145 -4.60 9.13 -8.97
N THR A 146 -4.51 10.38 -8.52
CA THR A 146 -3.26 11.17 -8.60
C THR A 146 -2.14 10.58 -7.72
N PRO A 147 -2.33 10.31 -6.42
CA PRO A 147 -1.32 9.62 -5.62
C PRO A 147 -0.89 8.28 -6.21
N THR A 148 -1.86 7.49 -6.71
CA THR A 148 -1.59 6.19 -7.35
C THR A 148 -0.69 6.34 -8.57
N ALA A 149 -0.99 7.31 -9.47
CA ALA A 149 -0.19 7.58 -10.65
C ALA A 149 1.24 8.01 -10.29
N ASN A 150 1.40 8.84 -9.25
CA ASN A 150 2.69 9.28 -8.75
C ASN A 150 3.50 8.11 -8.17
N TRP A 151 2.87 7.30 -7.33
CA TRP A 151 3.56 6.16 -6.71
C TRP A 151 3.89 5.05 -7.70
N ALA A 152 3.10 4.89 -8.76
CA ALA A 152 3.44 4.00 -9.88
C ALA A 152 4.75 4.42 -10.59
N GLN A 153 5.04 5.73 -10.64
CA GLN A 153 6.32 6.24 -11.15
C GLN A 153 7.44 6.15 -10.10
N ILE A 154 7.16 6.38 -8.82
CA ILE A 154 8.14 6.39 -7.73
C ILE A 154 8.69 4.98 -7.44
N VAL A 155 7.81 3.95 -7.39
CA VAL A 155 8.20 2.58 -6.99
C VAL A 155 9.37 2.01 -7.81
N PRO A 156 9.46 2.16 -9.15
CA PRO A 156 10.64 1.71 -9.91
C PRO A 156 11.95 2.32 -9.43
N HIS A 157 11.97 3.61 -9.06
CA HIS A 157 13.15 4.27 -8.50
C HIS A 157 13.54 3.67 -7.14
N LEU A 158 12.55 3.35 -6.28
CA LEU A 158 12.81 2.71 -4.99
C LEU A 158 13.41 1.31 -5.16
N VAL A 159 12.94 0.53 -6.15
CA VAL A 159 13.48 -0.81 -6.47
C VAL A 159 14.95 -0.71 -6.90
N THR A 160 15.27 0.25 -7.76
CA THR A 160 16.64 0.51 -8.22
C THR A 160 17.51 0.99 -7.07
N TRP A 161 17.05 1.97 -6.30
CA TRP A 161 17.76 2.53 -5.16
C TRP A 161 18.15 1.48 -4.11
N ARG A 162 17.30 0.51 -3.81
CA ARG A 162 17.63 -0.57 -2.86
C ARG A 162 18.94 -1.28 -3.17
N ARG A 163 19.31 -1.38 -4.45
CA ARG A 163 20.51 -2.10 -4.90
C ARG A 163 21.76 -1.23 -4.84
N PHE A 164 21.59 0.09 -4.93
CA PHE A 164 22.67 1.06 -5.09
C PHE A 164 22.60 2.19 -4.05
N SER A 165 21.98 1.93 -2.90
CA SER A 165 21.76 2.96 -1.88
C SER A 165 23.07 3.57 -1.40
N ASP A 166 23.10 4.92 -1.39
CA ASP A 166 24.18 5.73 -0.82
C ASP A 166 23.63 6.53 0.36
N PRO A 167 23.99 6.16 1.61
CA PRO A 167 23.55 6.89 2.80
C PRO A 167 24.04 8.33 2.84
N LEU A 168 25.20 8.66 2.25
CA LEU A 168 25.75 10.02 2.24
C LEU A 168 24.92 10.91 1.32
N LEU A 169 24.54 10.42 0.13
CA LEU A 169 23.64 11.13 -0.76
C LEU A 169 22.29 11.39 -0.08
N ALA A 170 21.68 10.36 0.53
CA ALA A 170 20.41 10.51 1.23
C ALA A 170 20.50 11.57 2.37
N GLN A 171 21.57 11.54 3.15
CA GLN A 171 21.79 12.54 4.20
C GLN A 171 21.98 13.95 3.63
N SER A 172 22.74 14.10 2.55
CA SER A 172 22.99 15.40 1.89
C SER A 172 21.68 15.99 1.33
N ILE A 173 20.80 15.15 0.78
CA ILE A 173 19.47 15.57 0.32
C ILE A 173 18.63 16.07 1.49
N VAL A 174 18.60 15.39 2.64
CA VAL A 174 17.85 15.84 3.83
C VAL A 174 18.35 17.20 4.31
N VAL A 175 19.68 17.43 4.31
CA VAL A 175 20.26 18.73 4.68
C VAL A 175 19.86 19.81 3.68
N TYR A 176 19.93 19.52 2.37
CA TYR A 176 19.56 20.47 1.32
C TYR A 176 18.08 20.87 1.36
N LEU A 177 17.21 19.98 1.80
CA LEU A 177 15.76 20.18 1.98
C LEU A 177 15.39 20.91 3.29
N GLY A 178 16.33 21.57 3.96
CA GLY A 178 16.05 22.50 5.05
C GLY A 178 15.12 23.65 4.64
N GLN A 179 15.02 23.92 3.33
CA GLN A 179 14.00 24.76 2.68
C GLN A 179 13.29 23.95 1.59
N PRO A 180 12.03 24.24 1.28
CA PRO A 180 11.30 23.58 0.18
C PRO A 180 12.07 23.74 -1.15
N ARG A 181 12.20 22.65 -1.90
CA ARG A 181 12.88 22.59 -3.20
C ARG A 181 12.07 21.75 -4.18
N THR A 182 12.13 22.12 -5.44
CA THR A 182 11.53 21.31 -6.52
C THR A 182 12.39 20.08 -6.83
N LEU A 183 11.81 19.08 -7.50
CA LEU A 183 12.54 17.90 -7.98
C LEU A 183 13.74 18.32 -8.85
N ASP A 184 13.51 19.23 -9.81
CA ASP A 184 14.58 19.74 -10.68
C ASP A 184 15.71 20.40 -9.88
N ASN A 185 15.38 21.16 -8.82
CA ASN A 185 16.40 21.77 -7.96
C ASN A 185 17.20 20.70 -7.21
N VAL A 186 16.55 19.62 -6.75
CA VAL A 186 17.25 18.52 -6.06
C VAL A 186 18.17 17.79 -7.04
N VAL A 187 17.66 17.40 -8.20
CA VAL A 187 18.47 16.71 -9.23
C VAL A 187 19.62 17.60 -9.72
N GLY A 188 19.36 18.86 -10.01
CA GLY A 188 20.39 19.82 -10.44
C GLY A 188 21.44 20.18 -9.40
N ARG A 189 21.16 19.96 -8.10
CA ARG A 189 22.14 20.19 -7.02
C ARG A 189 23.17 19.08 -6.88
N PHE A 190 22.80 17.84 -7.19
CA PHE A 190 23.63 16.65 -7.01
C PHE A 190 24.04 16.04 -8.35
N THR A 191 24.62 16.89 -9.23
CA THR A 191 25.04 16.53 -10.59
C THR A 191 26.20 15.54 -10.64
N GLU A 192 26.90 15.32 -9.55
CA GLU A 192 27.93 14.29 -9.38
C GLU A 192 27.34 12.87 -9.32
N TYR A 193 26.03 12.75 -9.09
CA TYR A 193 25.29 11.50 -9.13
C TYR A 193 24.41 11.43 -10.37
N ASP A 194 24.14 10.20 -10.82
CA ASP A 194 23.11 9.97 -11.82
C ASP A 194 21.74 10.46 -11.32
N SER A 195 20.96 11.04 -12.24
CA SER A 195 19.63 11.59 -11.89
C SER A 195 18.68 10.55 -11.30
N ALA A 196 18.73 9.30 -11.80
CA ALA A 196 17.90 8.22 -11.25
C ALA A 196 18.33 7.83 -9.83
N MET A 197 19.64 7.91 -9.52
CA MET A 197 20.16 7.71 -8.16
C MET A 197 19.68 8.80 -7.21
N THR A 198 19.77 10.07 -7.61
CA THR A 198 19.29 11.21 -6.82
C THR A 198 17.78 11.12 -6.57
N GLN A 199 16.98 10.79 -7.60
CA GLN A 199 15.54 10.56 -7.45
C GLN A 199 15.25 9.38 -6.55
N GLY A 200 15.95 8.26 -6.71
CA GLY A 200 15.80 7.07 -5.86
C GLY A 200 16.08 7.39 -4.39
N ALA A 201 17.14 8.15 -4.11
CA ALA A 201 17.46 8.61 -2.75
C ALA A 201 16.35 9.50 -2.19
N LEU A 202 15.91 10.51 -2.95
CA LEU A 202 14.83 11.42 -2.54
C LEU A 202 13.53 10.66 -2.25
N PHE A 203 13.10 9.79 -3.17
CA PHE A 203 11.85 9.04 -3.01
C PHE A 203 11.94 8.01 -1.88
N SER A 204 13.11 7.47 -1.59
CA SER A 204 13.32 6.61 -0.41
C SER A 204 13.09 7.37 0.90
N LEU A 205 13.50 8.63 0.95
CA LEU A 205 13.26 9.52 2.09
C LEU A 205 11.78 9.88 2.23
N VAL A 206 11.05 10.05 1.11
CA VAL A 206 9.60 10.24 1.12
C VAL A 206 8.90 8.98 1.65
N ALA A 207 9.23 7.81 1.13
CA ALA A 207 8.68 6.53 1.57
C ALA A 207 8.95 6.23 3.07
N ALA A 208 10.08 6.72 3.58
CA ALA A 208 10.45 6.64 5.00
C ALA A 208 9.82 7.75 5.87
N GLY A 209 9.06 8.69 5.29
CA GLY A 209 8.45 9.81 6.02
C GLY A 209 9.46 10.85 6.54
N ARG A 210 10.70 10.84 6.05
CA ARG A 210 11.74 11.82 6.38
C ARG A 210 11.67 13.09 5.54
N VAL A 211 11.02 13.00 4.39
CA VAL A 211 10.75 14.09 3.45
C VAL A 211 9.26 14.08 3.13
N LEU A 212 8.67 15.24 3.04
CA LEU A 212 7.26 15.46 2.72
C LEU A 212 7.13 16.10 1.35
N SER A 213 6.12 15.70 0.60
CA SER A 213 5.69 16.37 -0.62
C SER A 213 4.15 16.36 -0.68
N PRO A 214 3.50 17.43 -0.19
CA PRO A 214 2.04 17.57 -0.29
C PRO A 214 1.53 17.51 -1.74
N ASP A 215 2.35 17.99 -2.69
CA ASP A 215 2.02 18.02 -4.12
C ASP A 215 1.70 16.61 -4.67
N LEU A 216 2.35 15.56 -4.13
CA LEU A 216 2.09 14.18 -4.56
C LEU A 216 0.66 13.70 -4.30
N ALA A 217 -0.08 14.38 -3.43
CA ALA A 217 -1.48 14.07 -3.17
C ALA A 217 -2.43 14.73 -4.18
N THR A 218 -2.02 15.84 -4.81
CA THR A 218 -2.92 16.73 -5.56
C THR A 218 -2.52 16.97 -7.01
N SER A 219 -1.24 16.76 -7.33
CA SER A 219 -0.67 17.03 -8.66
C SER A 219 0.17 15.87 -9.14
N LEU A 220 0.26 15.67 -10.45
CA LEU A 220 1.15 14.67 -11.03
C LEU A 220 2.62 15.03 -10.78
N LEU A 221 3.42 14.01 -10.49
CA LEU A 221 4.86 14.12 -10.30
C LEU A 221 5.52 14.73 -11.55
N SER A 222 6.28 15.79 -11.33
CA SER A 222 7.00 16.52 -12.38
C SER A 222 8.26 17.17 -11.79
N GLY A 223 9.07 17.78 -12.62
CA GLY A 223 10.24 18.56 -12.20
C GLY A 223 9.92 19.68 -11.21
N SER A 224 8.68 20.23 -11.27
CA SER A 224 8.22 21.29 -10.37
C SER A 224 7.64 20.79 -9.04
N THR A 225 7.47 19.48 -8.86
CA THR A 225 6.97 18.90 -7.59
C THR A 225 7.89 19.28 -6.43
N THR A 226 7.31 19.81 -5.35
CA THR A 226 8.04 20.38 -4.22
C THR A 226 8.22 19.36 -3.10
N PHE A 227 9.42 19.34 -2.54
CA PHE A 227 9.84 18.50 -1.42
C PHE A 227 10.40 19.34 -0.29
N ARG A 228 10.16 18.92 0.96
CA ARG A 228 10.71 19.55 2.15
C ARG A 228 11.03 18.50 3.21
N ARG A 229 11.91 18.80 4.11
CA ARG A 229 12.19 17.98 5.29
C ARG A 229 10.92 17.84 6.15
N ALA A 230 10.68 16.65 6.73
CA ALA A 230 9.60 16.37 7.66
C ALA A 230 9.79 17.02 9.03
#